data_9c4920376e79df28eb3a9678df75bfc5
#
_entry.id   9c4920376e79df28eb3a9678df75bfc5
#
_cell.length_a   1.000
_cell.length_b   1.000
_cell.length_c   1.000
_cell.angle_alpha   90.00
_cell.angle_beta   90.00
_cell.angle_gamma   90.00
#
_symmetry.space_group_name_H-M   'P 1'
#
loop_
_entity.id
_entity.type
_entity.pdbx_description
1 polymer ?
#
loop_
_entity_poly.entity_id
_entity_poly.type
_entity_poly.pdbx_seq_one_letter_code
_entity_poly.pdbx_strand_id
1 'polypeptide(L)'
;LDELLSSPAAQKNLHAMAREAADDLSSRIDGLAGANGVEYFGGLKRDNLDEFVEAVKEKMTRKGYKTVNDMGDMIRGRVECDNGAQVDAIWQKLQEMFPDAVEFDAKESIPYPRKHADLRAKNGMRFELQVGTMSTSTFIEKKIVQLPERLAAKVGQSKANFHVAKYDILDKIGDPAMRDKYDIQVMGNRYDAMLAATGSGRLPDGAMDNMAMDLSRILHRMEAQDPEYLLSLYTKGGH
;
A
#
# COMPACT_ATOMS: atom_id res chain seq x y z
N LEU A 1 19.39 -7.14 -19.33
CA LEU A 1 19.49 -6.54 -17.99
C LEU A 1 19.74 -5.05 -18.16
N ASP A 2 19.07 -4.21 -17.37
CA ASP A 2 19.22 -2.75 -17.42
C ASP A 2 20.71 -2.37 -17.24
N GLU A 3 21.19 -1.38 -18.01
CA GLU A 3 22.56 -0.87 -17.91
C GLU A 3 22.91 -0.43 -16.48
N LEU A 4 21.94 0.08 -15.74
CA LEU A 4 22.09 0.51 -14.34
C LEU A 4 22.38 -0.65 -13.37
N LEU A 5 22.23 -1.90 -13.81
CA LEU A 5 22.53 -3.11 -13.04
C LEU A 5 23.70 -3.91 -13.61
N SER A 6 24.33 -3.43 -14.68
CA SER A 6 25.32 -4.18 -15.48
C SER A 6 26.67 -4.39 -14.80
N SER A 7 27.02 -3.54 -13.83
CA SER A 7 28.32 -3.60 -13.14
C SER A 7 28.20 -3.13 -11.68
N PRO A 8 29.15 -3.49 -10.80
CA PRO A 8 29.17 -2.98 -9.42
C PRO A 8 29.21 -1.45 -9.33
N ALA A 9 29.86 -0.78 -10.27
CA ALA A 9 29.90 0.68 -10.31
C ALA A 9 28.52 1.27 -10.68
N ALA A 10 27.82 0.68 -11.67
CA ALA A 10 26.50 1.08 -12.06
C ALA A 10 25.49 0.85 -10.91
N GLN A 11 25.58 -0.28 -10.21
CA GLN A 11 24.73 -0.60 -9.06
C GLN A 11 24.92 0.40 -7.91
N LYS A 12 26.18 0.77 -7.60
CA LYS A 12 26.48 1.83 -6.60
C LYS A 12 25.89 3.17 -7.01
N ASN A 13 26.01 3.53 -8.29
CA ASN A 13 25.44 4.77 -8.80
C ASN A 13 23.91 4.79 -8.69
N LEU A 14 23.25 3.70 -9.10
CA LEU A 14 21.80 3.56 -8.96
C LEU A 14 21.33 3.71 -7.51
N HIS A 15 22.03 3.06 -6.57
CA HIS A 15 21.71 3.16 -5.15
C HIS A 15 21.92 4.59 -4.62
N ALA A 16 23.00 5.28 -5.04
CA ALA A 16 23.24 6.67 -4.68
C ALA A 16 22.16 7.60 -5.22
N MET A 17 21.74 7.44 -6.49
CA MET A 17 20.65 8.19 -7.10
C MET A 17 19.32 7.96 -6.35
N ALA A 18 19.03 6.73 -5.97
CA ALA A 18 17.82 6.40 -5.21
C ALA A 18 17.84 7.03 -3.81
N ARG A 19 18.99 7.06 -3.15
CA ARG A 19 19.17 7.72 -1.84
C ARG A 19 18.99 9.24 -1.95
N GLU A 20 19.65 9.87 -2.92
CA GLU A 20 19.49 11.31 -3.18
C GLU A 20 18.02 11.68 -3.45
N ALA A 21 17.32 10.89 -4.26
CA ALA A 21 15.91 11.09 -4.53
C ALA A 21 15.05 10.91 -3.28
N ALA A 22 15.34 9.92 -2.45
CA ALA A 22 14.67 9.68 -1.19
C ALA A 22 14.85 10.86 -0.24
N ASP A 23 16.05 11.37 -0.10
CA ASP A 23 16.37 12.49 0.80
C ASP A 23 15.69 13.80 0.34
N ASP A 24 15.76 14.14 -0.97
CA ASP A 24 15.13 15.36 -1.53
C ASP A 24 13.60 15.33 -1.33
N LEU A 25 12.96 14.24 -1.75
CA LEU A 25 11.50 14.14 -1.69
C LEU A 25 11.00 13.98 -0.25
N SER A 26 11.69 13.18 0.57
CA SER A 26 11.33 13.00 1.97
C SER A 26 11.41 14.31 2.74
N SER A 27 12.45 15.13 2.55
CA SER A 27 12.59 16.42 3.22
C SER A 27 11.45 17.38 2.87
N ARG A 28 11.04 17.40 1.60
CA ARG A 28 9.94 18.28 1.14
C ARG A 28 8.59 17.82 1.70
N ILE A 29 8.32 16.51 1.71
CA ILE A 29 7.07 15.95 2.20
C ILE A 29 6.99 16.03 3.72
N ASP A 30 8.09 15.79 4.42
CA ASP A 30 8.17 15.93 5.88
C ASP A 30 7.91 17.39 6.32
N GLY A 31 8.48 18.35 5.61
CA GLY A 31 8.20 19.76 5.83
C GLY A 31 6.72 20.12 5.63
N LEU A 32 6.08 19.57 4.60
CA LEU A 32 4.64 19.73 4.37
C LEU A 32 3.83 19.08 5.49
N ALA A 33 4.16 17.85 5.87
CA ALA A 33 3.49 17.09 6.92
C ALA A 33 3.58 17.83 8.27
N GLY A 34 4.77 18.23 8.69
CA GLY A 34 4.99 18.97 9.91
C GLY A 34 4.25 20.30 9.97
N ALA A 35 4.20 21.06 8.87
CA ALA A 35 3.44 22.30 8.77
C ALA A 35 1.91 22.09 8.89
N ASN A 36 1.42 20.88 8.74
CA ASN A 36 0.00 20.52 8.82
C ASN A 36 -0.33 19.63 10.02
N GLY A 37 0.62 19.39 10.92
CA GLY A 37 0.42 18.59 12.14
C GLY A 37 0.15 17.13 11.87
N VAL A 38 0.68 16.57 10.78
CA VAL A 38 0.57 15.15 10.41
C VAL A 38 1.95 14.52 10.36
N GLU A 39 2.01 13.19 10.42
CA GLU A 39 3.27 12.45 10.43
C GLU A 39 3.65 11.94 9.05
N TYR A 40 4.95 11.98 8.75
CA TYR A 40 5.52 11.42 7.54
C TYR A 40 6.51 10.28 7.89
N PHE A 41 6.43 9.22 7.13
CA PHE A 41 7.34 8.08 7.20
C PHE A 41 7.78 7.72 5.79
N GLY A 42 9.07 7.82 5.50
CA GLY A 42 9.52 7.50 4.15
C GLY A 42 11.03 7.41 4.03
N GLY A 43 11.46 6.98 2.85
CA GLY A 43 12.85 6.82 2.50
C GLY A 43 13.11 5.69 1.51
N LEU A 44 14.36 5.30 1.41
CA LEU A 44 14.78 4.19 0.60
C LEU A 44 14.29 2.87 1.22
N LYS A 45 13.67 2.02 0.42
CA LYS A 45 13.10 0.74 0.91
C LYS A 45 14.15 -0.25 1.42
N ARG A 46 15.37 -0.15 0.90
CA ARG A 46 16.53 -0.95 1.31
C ARG A 46 17.76 -0.05 1.33
N ASP A 47 18.32 0.19 2.52
CA ASP A 47 19.50 1.04 2.70
C ASP A 47 20.80 0.33 2.35
N ASN A 48 20.85 -0.99 2.52
CA ASN A 48 22.00 -1.80 2.15
C ASN A 48 22.05 -1.97 0.63
N LEU A 49 23.24 -1.75 0.03
CA LEU A 49 23.44 -1.82 -1.42
C LEU A 49 23.09 -3.19 -1.99
N ASP A 50 23.55 -4.27 -1.37
CA ASP A 50 23.37 -5.62 -1.87
C ASP A 50 21.90 -6.02 -1.80
N GLU A 51 21.22 -5.74 -0.67
CA GLU A 51 19.79 -5.96 -0.52
C GLU A 51 18.96 -5.13 -1.50
N PHE A 52 19.37 -3.88 -1.76
CA PHE A 52 18.73 -3.01 -2.72
C PHE A 52 18.81 -3.58 -4.13
N VAL A 53 20.02 -3.95 -4.57
CA VAL A 53 20.26 -4.51 -5.91
C VAL A 53 19.52 -5.83 -6.10
N GLU A 54 19.53 -6.71 -5.12
CA GLU A 54 18.80 -7.99 -5.15
C GLU A 54 17.29 -7.76 -5.27
N ALA A 55 16.73 -6.87 -4.45
CA ALA A 55 15.30 -6.53 -4.50
C ALA A 55 14.89 -5.91 -5.85
N VAL A 56 15.75 -5.07 -6.44
CA VAL A 56 15.52 -4.50 -7.78
C VAL A 56 15.49 -5.59 -8.84
N LYS A 57 16.48 -6.48 -8.87
CA LYS A 57 16.57 -7.59 -9.84
C LYS A 57 15.39 -8.55 -9.73
N GLU A 58 15.06 -8.96 -8.52
CA GLU A 58 13.91 -9.83 -8.24
C GLU A 58 12.62 -9.20 -8.78
N LYS A 59 12.39 -7.92 -8.48
CA LYS A 59 11.18 -7.23 -8.90
C LYS A 59 11.11 -7.03 -10.40
N MET A 60 12.20 -6.66 -11.05
CA MET A 60 12.27 -6.55 -12.52
C MET A 60 11.88 -7.88 -13.17
N THR A 61 12.43 -8.98 -12.69
CA THR A 61 12.13 -10.32 -13.20
C THR A 61 10.66 -10.69 -12.99
N ARG A 62 10.16 -10.53 -11.77
CA ARG A 62 8.80 -10.92 -11.39
C ARG A 62 7.71 -10.10 -12.09
N LYS A 63 7.96 -8.81 -12.34
CA LYS A 63 7.00 -7.89 -12.97
C LYS A 63 7.21 -7.70 -14.47
N GLY A 64 8.28 -8.25 -15.03
CA GLY A 64 8.63 -8.07 -16.42
C GLY A 64 9.04 -6.64 -16.78
N TYR A 65 9.54 -5.86 -15.81
CA TYR A 65 10.02 -4.51 -16.07
C TYR A 65 11.24 -4.53 -16.97
N LYS A 66 11.26 -3.65 -17.98
CA LYS A 66 12.37 -3.55 -18.94
C LYS A 66 13.49 -2.67 -18.40
N THR A 67 13.14 -1.65 -17.64
CA THR A 67 14.09 -0.70 -17.06
C THR A 67 13.82 -0.49 -15.58
N VAL A 68 14.84 -0.05 -14.86
CA VAL A 68 14.70 0.35 -13.43
C VAL A 68 13.73 1.53 -13.28
N ASN A 69 13.63 2.40 -14.28
CA ASN A 69 12.71 3.53 -14.26
C ASN A 69 11.22 3.12 -14.31
N ASP A 70 10.92 1.89 -14.68
CA ASP A 70 9.55 1.36 -14.61
C ASP A 70 9.12 1.06 -13.16
N MET A 71 10.07 1.06 -12.23
CA MET A 71 9.82 0.74 -10.81
C MET A 71 9.50 2.00 -10.01
N GLY A 72 8.23 2.14 -9.58
CA GLY A 72 7.79 3.29 -8.77
C GLY A 72 8.09 3.19 -7.27
N ASP A 73 8.33 1.99 -6.73
CA ASP A 73 8.33 1.71 -5.28
C ASP A 73 9.69 1.30 -4.68
N MET A 74 10.80 1.64 -5.33
CA MET A 74 12.13 1.52 -4.72
C MET A 74 12.31 2.52 -3.58
N ILE A 75 11.74 3.69 -3.78
CA ILE A 75 11.65 4.77 -2.81
C ILE A 75 10.17 4.93 -2.52
N ARG A 76 9.81 5.00 -1.26
CA ARG A 76 8.41 5.18 -0.88
C ARG A 76 8.27 5.93 0.42
N GLY A 77 7.13 6.60 0.56
CA GLY A 77 6.74 7.26 1.79
C GLY A 77 5.25 7.15 2.03
N ARG A 78 4.85 7.48 3.25
CA ARG A 78 3.46 7.62 3.63
C ARG A 78 3.27 8.83 4.53
N VAL A 79 2.16 9.52 4.34
CA VAL A 79 1.68 10.54 5.25
C VAL A 79 0.51 9.96 6.02
N GLU A 80 0.56 10.04 7.35
CA GLU A 80 -0.49 9.57 8.25
C GLU A 80 -1.24 10.75 8.85
N CYS A 81 -2.51 10.84 8.50
CA CYS A 81 -3.43 11.88 8.93
C CYS A 81 -4.37 11.36 10.03
N ASP A 82 -4.94 12.25 10.83
CA ASP A 82 -5.91 11.88 11.88
C ASP A 82 -7.28 11.52 11.29
N ASN A 83 -7.65 12.16 10.16
CA ASN A 83 -8.98 12.01 9.56
C ASN A 83 -8.95 12.28 8.05
N GLY A 84 -10.08 11.97 7.38
CA GLY A 84 -10.23 12.12 5.94
C GLY A 84 -10.10 13.58 5.44
N ALA A 85 -10.55 14.56 6.21
CA ALA A 85 -10.42 15.97 5.80
C ALA A 85 -8.95 16.41 5.74
N GLN A 86 -8.11 15.93 6.67
CA GLN A 86 -6.66 16.15 6.58
C GLN A 86 -6.05 15.42 5.39
N VAL A 87 -6.50 14.19 5.08
CA VAL A 87 -6.05 13.46 3.88
C VAL A 87 -6.29 14.29 2.64
N ASP A 88 -7.49 14.86 2.48
CA ASP A 88 -7.85 15.68 1.31
C ASP A 88 -7.03 16.98 1.25
N ALA A 89 -6.84 17.66 2.38
CA ALA A 89 -6.05 18.86 2.46
C ALA A 89 -4.57 18.64 2.12
N ILE A 90 -3.98 17.55 2.63
CA ILE A 90 -2.59 17.17 2.31
C ILE A 90 -2.49 16.77 0.83
N TRP A 91 -3.46 16.03 0.32
CA TRP A 91 -3.46 15.61 -1.08
C TRP A 91 -3.47 16.79 -2.05
N GLN A 92 -4.32 17.79 -1.79
CA GLN A 92 -4.36 19.02 -2.59
C GLN A 92 -3.00 19.74 -2.59
N LYS A 93 -2.39 19.89 -1.41
CA LYS A 93 -1.08 20.55 -1.30
C LYS A 93 0.04 19.77 -1.99
N LEU A 94 -0.03 18.44 -1.98
CA LEU A 94 0.92 17.61 -2.74
C LEU A 94 0.76 17.82 -4.24
N GLN A 95 -0.46 17.91 -4.75
CA GLN A 95 -0.71 18.22 -6.17
C GLN A 95 -0.15 19.59 -6.57
N GLU A 96 -0.29 20.58 -5.70
CA GLU A 96 0.30 21.91 -5.91
C GLU A 96 1.85 21.90 -5.84
N MET A 97 2.41 21.10 -4.94
CA MET A 97 3.87 20.98 -4.75
C MET A 97 4.56 20.18 -5.87
N PHE A 98 3.85 19.22 -6.47
CA PHE A 98 4.37 18.31 -7.47
C PHE A 98 3.48 18.31 -8.74
N PRO A 99 3.39 19.44 -9.46
CA PRO A 99 2.51 19.56 -10.64
C PRO A 99 2.91 18.60 -11.77
N ASP A 100 4.18 18.20 -11.83
CA ASP A 100 4.73 17.26 -12.82
C ASP A 100 4.75 15.80 -12.31
N ALA A 101 3.98 15.46 -11.28
CA ALA A 101 3.88 14.08 -10.81
C ALA A 101 3.40 13.16 -11.94
N VAL A 102 4.01 11.96 -12.01
CA VAL A 102 3.73 11.00 -13.09
C VAL A 102 2.29 10.50 -13.02
N GLU A 103 1.80 10.27 -11.81
CA GLU A 103 0.44 9.80 -11.58
C GLU A 103 -0.01 10.23 -10.18
N PHE A 104 -1.05 11.07 -10.14
CA PHE A 104 -1.82 11.26 -8.93
C PHE A 104 -3.06 10.37 -9.03
N ASP A 105 -2.94 9.17 -8.49
CA ASP A 105 -4.05 8.25 -8.45
C ASP A 105 -4.73 8.33 -7.08
N ALA A 106 -5.88 8.95 -7.07
CA ALA A 106 -6.80 8.88 -5.95
C ALA A 106 -7.49 7.50 -5.89
N LYS A 107 -6.76 6.42 -6.24
CA LYS A 107 -7.26 5.06 -6.04
C LYS A 107 -7.47 4.84 -4.56
N GLU A 108 -8.63 5.21 -4.14
CA GLU A 108 -9.30 4.67 -2.98
C GLU A 108 -9.62 3.21 -3.25
N SER A 109 -8.61 2.46 -3.70
CA SER A 109 -8.77 1.05 -3.94
C SER A 109 -8.70 0.33 -2.61
N ILE A 110 -9.79 -0.15 -2.16
CA ILE A 110 -9.79 -1.22 -1.19
C ILE A 110 -8.99 -2.40 -1.80
N PRO A 111 -8.07 -2.98 -1.06
CA PRO A 111 -7.83 -3.00 0.39
C PRO A 111 -6.88 -1.92 0.93
N TYR A 112 -6.51 -0.95 0.15
CA TYR A 112 -5.66 0.15 0.58
C TYR A 112 -6.45 1.46 0.46
N PRO A 113 -7.26 1.83 1.46
CA PRO A 113 -7.96 3.11 1.48
C PRO A 113 -6.95 4.24 1.73
N ARG A 114 -6.05 4.45 0.77
CA ARG A 114 -5.03 5.49 0.73
C ARG A 114 -4.98 6.07 -0.66
N LYS A 115 -4.74 7.35 -0.72
CA LYS A 115 -4.41 8.02 -1.98
C LYS A 115 -2.96 7.72 -2.34
N HIS A 116 -2.69 7.42 -3.60
CA HIS A 116 -1.37 7.09 -4.10
C HIS A 116 -0.89 8.15 -5.08
N ALA A 117 0.36 8.53 -4.98
CA ALA A 117 1.05 9.34 -5.96
C ALA A 117 2.37 8.69 -6.35
N ASP A 118 2.65 8.68 -7.63
CA ASP A 118 3.97 8.42 -8.18
C ASP A 118 4.64 9.76 -8.48
N LEU A 119 5.54 10.17 -7.61
CA LEU A 119 6.31 11.41 -7.74
C LEU A 119 7.59 11.14 -8.52
N ARG A 120 8.13 12.18 -9.14
CA ARG A 120 9.42 12.13 -9.83
C ARG A 120 10.42 13.08 -9.18
N ALA A 121 11.56 12.53 -8.77
CA ALA A 121 12.69 13.30 -8.26
C ALA A 121 13.42 14.04 -9.41
N LYS A 122 14.24 15.03 -9.08
CA LYS A 122 15.04 15.80 -10.04
C LYS A 122 15.98 14.94 -10.89
N ASN A 123 16.48 13.85 -10.33
CA ASN A 123 17.33 12.89 -11.02
C ASN A 123 16.55 11.82 -11.82
N GLY A 124 15.22 11.98 -11.95
CA GLY A 124 14.35 11.10 -12.72
C GLY A 124 13.84 9.86 -11.99
N MET A 125 14.33 9.57 -10.78
CA MET A 125 13.85 8.44 -9.97
C MET A 125 12.39 8.62 -9.56
N ARG A 126 11.64 7.50 -9.55
CA ARG A 126 10.24 7.49 -9.10
C ARG A 126 10.15 7.21 -7.60
N PHE A 127 9.17 7.83 -6.98
CA PHE A 127 8.87 7.72 -5.55
C PHE A 127 7.38 7.44 -5.37
N GLU A 128 7.04 6.33 -4.75
CA GLU A 128 5.65 6.02 -4.38
C GLU A 128 5.30 6.72 -3.06
N LEU A 129 4.29 7.59 -3.09
CA LEU A 129 3.75 8.22 -1.89
C LEU A 129 2.33 7.76 -1.62
N GLN A 130 2.05 7.42 -0.37
CA GLN A 130 0.73 7.06 0.12
C GLN A 130 0.26 8.09 1.14
N VAL A 131 -1.00 8.55 1.03
CA VAL A 131 -1.63 9.43 2.01
C VAL A 131 -2.88 8.76 2.54
N GLY A 132 -2.97 8.60 3.84
CA GLY A 132 -4.09 7.92 4.50
C GLY A 132 -4.19 8.25 5.97
N THR A 133 -5.17 7.65 6.65
CA THR A 133 -5.33 7.83 8.08
C THR A 133 -4.48 6.85 8.87
N MET A 134 -4.21 7.17 10.14
CA MET A 134 -3.51 6.28 11.08
C MET A 134 -4.30 4.97 11.29
N SER A 135 -5.63 5.02 11.34
CA SER A 135 -6.49 3.84 11.44
C SER A 135 -6.30 2.90 10.26
N THR A 136 -6.24 3.46 9.04
CA THR A 136 -5.96 2.72 7.82
C THR A 136 -4.58 2.08 7.84
N SER A 137 -3.57 2.81 8.30
CA SER A 137 -2.19 2.29 8.44
C SER A 137 -2.14 1.11 9.40
N THR A 138 -2.78 1.25 10.56
CA THR A 138 -2.89 0.19 11.56
C THR A 138 -3.61 -1.05 11.02
N PHE A 139 -4.70 -0.84 10.27
CA PHE A 139 -5.42 -1.93 9.62
C PHE A 139 -4.53 -2.67 8.62
N ILE A 140 -3.88 -1.96 7.71
CA ILE A 140 -3.00 -2.56 6.70
C ILE A 140 -1.90 -3.37 7.38
N GLU A 141 -1.18 -2.79 8.35
CA GLU A 141 -0.08 -3.48 9.01
C GLU A 141 -0.55 -4.70 9.80
N LYS A 142 -1.53 -4.55 10.69
CA LYS A 142 -1.95 -5.63 11.60
C LYS A 142 -2.79 -6.70 10.94
N LYS A 143 -3.64 -6.34 9.97
CA LYS A 143 -4.60 -7.27 9.38
C LYS A 143 -4.15 -7.78 8.02
N ILE A 144 -3.52 -6.94 7.24
CA ILE A 144 -3.11 -7.30 5.89
C ILE A 144 -1.69 -7.87 5.86
N VAL A 145 -0.73 -7.25 6.54
CA VAL A 145 0.67 -7.68 6.52
C VAL A 145 0.94 -8.79 7.54
N GLN A 146 0.56 -8.60 8.81
CA GLN A 146 0.90 -9.53 9.90
C GLN A 146 -0.05 -10.73 10.00
N LEU A 147 -1.32 -10.59 9.59
CA LEU A 147 -2.31 -11.65 9.69
C LEU A 147 -1.90 -12.94 8.95
N PRO A 148 -1.42 -12.89 7.70
CA PRO A 148 -1.00 -14.11 6.99
C PRO A 148 0.11 -14.87 7.71
N GLU A 149 1.09 -14.17 8.26
CA GLU A 149 2.19 -14.80 9.01
C GLU A 149 1.68 -15.48 10.29
N ARG A 150 0.79 -14.79 11.01
CA ARG A 150 0.17 -15.34 12.22
C ARG A 150 -0.73 -16.54 11.94
N LEU A 151 -1.50 -16.50 10.85
CA LEU A 151 -2.35 -17.63 10.42
C LEU A 151 -1.51 -18.81 9.97
N ALA A 152 -0.46 -18.57 9.18
CA ALA A 152 0.45 -19.62 8.75
C ALA A 152 1.10 -20.34 9.94
N ALA A 153 1.51 -19.60 10.97
CA ALA A 153 2.04 -20.18 12.20
C ALA A 153 1.01 -21.03 12.97
N LYS A 154 -0.29 -20.61 13.01
CA LYS A 154 -1.36 -21.35 13.67
C LYS A 154 -1.66 -22.69 13.01
N VAL A 155 -1.58 -22.77 11.69
CA VAL A 155 -1.91 -24.01 10.93
C VAL A 155 -0.65 -24.80 10.53
N GLY A 156 0.53 -24.41 10.99
CA GLY A 156 1.78 -25.14 10.74
C GLY A 156 2.28 -25.08 9.29
N GLN A 157 1.93 -24.04 8.55
CA GLN A 157 2.34 -23.84 7.16
C GLN A 157 3.40 -22.77 7.01
N SER A 158 4.20 -22.83 5.94
CA SER A 158 5.19 -21.81 5.58
C SER A 158 4.52 -20.59 4.93
N LYS A 159 5.22 -19.45 4.95
CA LYS A 159 4.76 -18.10 4.54
C LYS A 159 3.80 -18.06 3.34
N ALA A 160 2.67 -17.41 3.54
CA ALA A 160 1.71 -17.11 2.50
C ALA A 160 2.12 -15.90 1.64
N ASN A 161 1.81 -15.91 0.35
CA ASN A 161 2.10 -14.79 -0.55
C ASN A 161 0.98 -13.73 -0.46
N PHE A 162 1.25 -12.70 0.29
CA PHE A 162 0.34 -11.63 0.66
C PHE A 162 -0.27 -10.82 -0.51
N HIS A 163 0.49 -10.55 -1.58
CA HIS A 163 0.06 -9.57 -2.59
C HIS A 163 -1.15 -9.99 -3.43
N VAL A 164 -1.40 -11.28 -3.55
CA VAL A 164 -2.48 -11.80 -4.39
C VAL A 164 -3.76 -12.00 -3.59
N ALA A 165 -3.64 -12.40 -2.36
CA ALA A 165 -4.75 -12.73 -1.48
C ALA A 165 -5.71 -11.55 -1.17
N LYS A 166 -5.23 -10.32 -1.24
CA LYS A 166 -6.04 -9.15 -0.91
C LYS A 166 -7.27 -8.97 -1.82
N TYR A 167 -7.12 -9.23 -3.11
CA TYR A 167 -8.23 -9.12 -4.07
C TYR A 167 -9.21 -10.27 -3.90
N ASP A 168 -8.70 -11.49 -3.70
CA ASP A 168 -9.54 -12.67 -3.48
C ASP A 168 -10.37 -12.55 -2.20
N ILE A 169 -9.82 -11.96 -1.14
CA ILE A 169 -10.55 -11.70 0.11
C ILE A 169 -11.69 -10.74 -0.15
N LEU A 170 -11.45 -9.65 -0.90
CA LEU A 170 -12.48 -8.65 -1.20
C LEU A 170 -13.59 -9.20 -2.07
N ASP A 171 -13.26 -9.98 -3.10
CA ASP A 171 -14.23 -10.67 -3.93
C ASP A 171 -15.10 -11.63 -3.09
N LYS A 172 -14.49 -12.33 -2.14
CA LYS A 172 -15.22 -13.23 -1.24
C LYS A 172 -16.10 -12.51 -0.24
N ILE A 173 -15.69 -11.33 0.25
CA ILE A 173 -16.57 -10.49 1.10
C ILE A 173 -17.81 -10.03 0.31
N GLY A 174 -17.72 -9.90 -1.01
CA GLY A 174 -18.84 -9.61 -1.91
C GLY A 174 -19.83 -10.77 -2.07
N ASP A 175 -19.42 -12.02 -1.81
CA ASP A 175 -20.26 -13.21 -1.95
C ASP A 175 -21.32 -13.32 -0.84
N PRO A 176 -22.63 -13.34 -1.15
CA PRO A 176 -23.69 -13.46 -0.16
C PRO A 176 -23.59 -14.71 0.73
N ALA A 177 -23.16 -15.84 0.17
CA ALA A 177 -23.00 -17.09 0.94
C ALA A 177 -21.89 -16.96 1.99
N MET A 178 -20.84 -16.23 1.70
CA MET A 178 -19.79 -15.91 2.65
C MET A 178 -20.26 -14.96 3.73
N ARG A 179 -21.07 -13.99 3.38
CA ARG A 179 -21.65 -13.04 4.35
C ARG A 179 -22.55 -13.75 5.37
N ASP A 180 -23.36 -14.68 4.90
CA ASP A 180 -24.21 -15.51 5.78
C ASP A 180 -23.37 -16.45 6.63
N LYS A 181 -22.41 -17.17 6.03
CA LYS A 181 -21.53 -18.09 6.76
C LYS A 181 -20.82 -17.47 7.95
N TYR A 182 -20.33 -16.23 7.81
CA TYR A 182 -19.56 -15.53 8.84
C TYR A 182 -20.36 -14.49 9.61
N ASP A 183 -21.67 -14.39 9.37
CA ASP A 183 -22.55 -13.37 9.98
C ASP A 183 -21.98 -11.94 9.81
N ILE A 184 -21.59 -11.61 8.58
CA ILE A 184 -20.98 -10.32 8.24
C ILE A 184 -21.83 -9.46 7.29
N GLN A 185 -23.11 -9.79 7.13
CA GLN A 185 -24.01 -9.12 6.18
C GLN A 185 -24.09 -7.60 6.41
N VAL A 186 -24.23 -7.17 7.65
CA VAL A 186 -24.32 -5.73 7.97
C VAL A 186 -23.04 -4.99 7.60
N MET A 187 -21.89 -5.58 7.90
CA MET A 187 -20.58 -5.01 7.58
C MET A 187 -20.33 -5.01 6.08
N GLY A 188 -20.69 -6.09 5.40
CA GLY A 188 -20.60 -6.21 3.94
C GLY A 188 -21.46 -5.16 3.21
N ASN A 189 -22.70 -4.95 3.66
CA ASN A 189 -23.60 -3.95 3.06
C ASN A 189 -23.07 -2.52 3.24
N ARG A 190 -22.52 -2.20 4.41
CA ARG A 190 -21.88 -0.88 4.64
C ARG A 190 -20.67 -0.69 3.74
N TYR A 191 -19.86 -1.74 3.59
CA TYR A 191 -18.73 -1.76 2.70
C TYR A 191 -19.13 -1.49 1.24
N ASP A 192 -20.18 -2.19 0.73
CA ASP A 192 -20.69 -1.97 -0.62
C ASP A 192 -21.21 -0.54 -0.82
N ALA A 193 -21.92 -0.01 0.18
CA ALA A 193 -22.41 1.37 0.12
C ALA A 193 -21.27 2.39 0.03
N MET A 194 -20.18 2.16 0.75
CA MET A 194 -18.99 3.00 0.69
C MET A 194 -18.26 2.84 -0.65
N LEU A 195 -18.15 1.61 -1.18
CA LEU A 195 -17.62 1.36 -2.53
C LEU A 195 -18.40 2.11 -3.60
N ALA A 196 -19.75 2.05 -3.55
CA ALA A 196 -20.59 2.78 -4.49
C ALA A 196 -20.40 4.30 -4.37
N ALA A 197 -20.16 4.81 -3.15
CA ALA A 197 -19.88 6.23 -2.93
C ALA A 197 -18.52 6.66 -3.50
N THR A 198 -17.51 5.77 -3.54
CA THR A 198 -16.21 6.08 -4.17
C THR A 198 -16.35 6.36 -5.66
N GLY A 199 -17.26 5.65 -6.34
CA GLY A 199 -17.55 5.87 -7.75
C GLY A 199 -18.13 7.26 -8.07
N SER A 200 -18.64 8.00 -7.07
CA SER A 200 -19.11 9.38 -7.20
C SER A 200 -18.03 10.45 -6.98
N GLY A 201 -16.79 10.04 -6.68
CA GLY A 201 -15.62 10.91 -6.60
C GLY A 201 -15.35 11.55 -5.24
N ARG A 202 -16.18 11.32 -4.22
CA ARG A 202 -15.93 11.83 -2.86
C ARG A 202 -16.46 10.88 -1.80
N LEU A 203 -15.57 10.32 -0.98
CA LEU A 203 -15.96 9.63 0.24
C LEU A 203 -16.37 10.64 1.32
N PRO A 204 -17.42 10.35 2.12
CA PRO A 204 -17.72 11.12 3.33
C PRO A 204 -16.53 11.09 4.30
N ASP A 205 -16.39 12.15 5.10
CA ASP A 205 -15.39 12.20 6.16
C ASP A 205 -15.51 10.97 7.08
N GLY A 206 -14.37 10.34 7.36
CA GLY A 206 -14.31 9.13 8.17
C GLY A 206 -14.74 7.83 7.44
N ALA A 207 -15.15 7.88 6.18
CA ALA A 207 -15.55 6.67 5.46
C ALA A 207 -14.39 5.67 5.34
N MET A 208 -13.17 6.14 5.07
CA MET A 208 -11.97 5.29 5.00
C MET A 208 -11.70 4.57 6.31
N ASP A 209 -11.84 5.25 7.45
CA ASP A 209 -11.68 4.66 8.77
C ASP A 209 -12.75 3.61 9.06
N ASN A 210 -14.01 3.93 8.71
CA ASN A 210 -15.11 2.99 8.85
C ASN A 210 -14.93 1.74 8.01
N MET A 211 -14.46 1.88 6.78
CA MET A 211 -14.12 0.75 5.90
C MET A 211 -13.00 -0.11 6.48
N ALA A 212 -11.92 0.49 6.94
CA ALA A 212 -10.83 -0.21 7.59
C ALA A 212 -11.28 -0.97 8.85
N MET A 213 -12.16 -0.37 9.64
CA MET A 213 -12.76 -1.02 10.82
C MET A 213 -13.66 -2.19 10.46
N ASP A 214 -14.53 -2.04 9.47
CA ASP A 214 -15.43 -3.11 9.03
C ASP A 214 -14.65 -4.28 8.44
N LEU A 215 -13.67 -4.04 7.58
CA LEU A 215 -12.77 -5.08 7.07
C LEU A 215 -12.00 -5.78 8.20
N SER A 216 -11.51 -5.03 9.17
CA SER A 216 -10.83 -5.60 10.34
C SER A 216 -11.74 -6.55 11.13
N ARG A 217 -13.01 -6.18 11.32
CA ARG A 217 -14.01 -7.02 12.01
C ARG A 217 -14.38 -8.26 11.20
N ILE A 218 -14.56 -8.11 9.89
CA ILE A 218 -14.81 -9.23 8.96
C ILE A 218 -13.67 -10.25 9.03
N LEU A 219 -12.43 -9.80 8.86
CA LEU A 219 -11.26 -10.67 8.93
C LEU A 219 -11.10 -11.33 10.30
N HIS A 220 -11.41 -10.61 11.38
CA HIS A 220 -11.39 -11.19 12.74
C HIS A 220 -12.43 -12.30 12.90
N ARG A 221 -13.65 -12.15 12.37
CA ARG A 221 -14.68 -13.21 12.41
C ARG A 221 -14.28 -14.43 11.59
N MET A 222 -13.74 -14.21 10.38
CA MET A 222 -13.23 -15.31 9.55
C MET A 222 -12.08 -16.04 10.25
N GLU A 223 -11.13 -15.32 10.85
CA GLU A 223 -10.02 -15.91 11.63
C GLU A 223 -10.54 -16.76 12.81
N ALA A 224 -11.55 -16.29 13.52
CA ALA A 224 -12.09 -16.98 14.68
C ALA A 224 -12.86 -18.26 14.31
N GLN A 225 -13.55 -18.28 13.17
CA GLN A 225 -14.41 -19.39 12.75
C GLN A 225 -13.70 -20.38 11.83
N ASP A 226 -12.83 -19.90 10.94
CA ASP A 226 -12.21 -20.74 9.89
C ASP A 226 -10.83 -20.19 9.48
N PRO A 227 -9.83 -20.32 10.38
CA PRO A 227 -8.48 -19.79 10.10
C PRO A 227 -7.81 -20.46 8.89
N GLU A 228 -8.10 -21.73 8.64
CA GLU A 228 -7.55 -22.49 7.50
C GLU A 228 -8.10 -21.96 6.17
N TYR A 229 -9.41 -21.70 6.10
CA TYR A 229 -10.02 -21.10 4.93
C TYR A 229 -9.47 -19.68 4.68
N LEU A 230 -9.41 -18.85 5.72
CA LEU A 230 -8.84 -17.52 5.60
C LEU A 230 -7.39 -17.56 5.09
N LEU A 231 -6.57 -18.48 5.63
CA LEU A 231 -5.21 -18.68 5.15
C LEU A 231 -5.18 -19.13 3.69
N SER A 232 -6.11 -20.02 3.28
CA SER A 232 -6.18 -20.50 1.90
C SER A 232 -6.40 -19.38 0.88
N LEU A 233 -7.09 -18.30 1.27
CA LEU A 233 -7.25 -17.10 0.43
C LEU A 233 -5.93 -16.36 0.23
N TYR A 234 -5.01 -16.44 1.19
CA TYR A 234 -3.67 -15.85 1.08
C TYR A 234 -2.68 -16.71 0.30
N THR A 235 -2.95 -17.99 0.12
CA THR A 235 -2.04 -18.93 -0.54
C THR A 235 -2.43 -19.26 -1.99
N LYS A 236 -3.71 -19.12 -2.36
CA LYS A 236 -4.21 -19.46 -3.70
C LYS A 236 -3.78 -18.52 -4.83
N GLY A 237 -3.31 -17.34 -4.50
CA GLY A 237 -2.92 -16.35 -5.48
C GLY A 237 -1.48 -16.43 -5.98
N GLY A 238 -0.83 -17.54 -5.90
CA GLY A 238 0.55 -17.76 -6.33
C GLY A 238 0.68 -18.45 -7.71
N HIS A 239 -0.06 -17.93 -8.73
CA HIS A 239 0.15 -18.32 -10.13
C HIS A 239 0.54 -17.15 -10.98
#